data_e38ff9fcbad9ed04b13bbed769b3dcd1
#
_entry.id   e38ff9fcbad9ed04b13bbed769b3dcd1
#
_cell.length_a   1.000
_cell.length_b   1.000
_cell.length_c   1.000
_cell.angle_alpha   90.00
_cell.angle_beta   90.00
_cell.angle_gamma   90.00
#
_symmetry.space_group_name_H-M   'P 1'
#
loop_
_entity.id
_entity.type
_entity.pdbx_description
1 polymer ?
#
loop_
_entity_poly.entity_id
_entity_poly.type
_entity_poly.pdbx_seq_one_letter_code
_entity_poly.pdbx_strand_id
1 'polypeptide(L)'
;EALQCVVDFAGKAPKALYYLGNLWYDKRRYPTAIAAWERSSREDETFPTVWRNLSLAYFNKMNRPDEAVALLEKAFRLDHTDARVLMDQLYKRLNRPHIERLCFLEQHIDIVMTRDDLYLEYVTLLNQTGQYREAIRRIDQRKFHPWEGGEGKVPAQYQLARLELAKELINRKKYDDALALIDECYIYPTHLGEGKLPGAQENDFNYYKAYILQQQGRPEEAHSLFVKASSGNSQPAAAMYYNDQKPDKIFYQGLAYRKLGEEEKARSRFNQLITYGEEHLFDRFKMDYFAVSLPDLLIWEDDMDKKNRIHCNYLMALGHLGLGNRTKAEHFFDIAASMDNNHQGVQIHRKLMNTILS
;
A
#
# COMPACT_ATOMS: atom_id res chain seq x y z
N GLU A 1 16.65 -38.30 2.60
CA GLU A 1 16.68 -39.78 2.61
C GLU A 1 15.59 -40.34 3.56
N ALA A 2 15.62 -40.02 4.87
CA ALA A 2 14.66 -40.58 5.84
C ALA A 2 13.17 -40.35 5.46
N LEU A 3 12.80 -39.12 5.06
CA LEU A 3 11.43 -38.80 4.60
C LEU A 3 11.06 -39.58 3.36
N GLN A 4 11.99 -39.77 2.43
CA GLN A 4 11.76 -40.56 1.22
C GLN A 4 11.51 -42.04 1.57
N CYS A 5 12.30 -42.57 2.47
CA CYS A 5 12.14 -43.94 2.97
C CYS A 5 10.72 -44.13 3.59
N VAL A 6 10.27 -43.17 4.43
CA VAL A 6 8.90 -43.24 4.99
C VAL A 6 7.84 -43.24 3.89
N VAL A 7 7.99 -42.38 2.86
CA VAL A 7 7.05 -42.31 1.73
C VAL A 7 7.01 -43.58 0.92
N ASP A 8 8.19 -44.26 0.75
CA ASP A 8 8.31 -45.45 -0.08
C ASP A 8 7.74 -46.70 0.63
N PHE A 9 7.84 -46.77 1.93
CA PHE A 9 7.49 -47.97 2.71
C PHE A 9 6.19 -47.83 3.54
N ALA A 10 5.72 -46.62 3.81
CA ALA A 10 4.44 -46.43 4.49
C ALA A 10 3.28 -46.42 3.47
N GLY A 11 2.18 -47.09 3.75
CA GLY A 11 1.01 -47.13 2.88
C GLY A 11 0.40 -45.73 2.64
N LYS A 12 0.37 -44.89 3.70
CA LYS A 12 0.01 -43.47 3.63
C LYS A 12 0.94 -42.68 4.52
N ALA A 13 1.48 -41.57 4.00
CA ALA A 13 2.43 -40.72 4.69
C ALA A 13 2.24 -39.22 4.34
N PRO A 14 1.04 -38.62 4.55
CA PRO A 14 0.74 -37.28 4.10
C PRO A 14 1.67 -36.22 4.70
N LYS A 15 2.04 -36.33 5.98
CA LYS A 15 2.98 -35.41 6.63
C LYS A 15 4.41 -35.54 6.09
N ALA A 16 4.88 -36.77 5.79
CA ALA A 16 6.19 -36.97 5.19
C ALA A 16 6.26 -36.37 3.78
N LEU A 17 5.21 -36.56 2.98
CA LEU A 17 5.05 -35.95 1.65
C LEU A 17 5.01 -34.41 1.74
N TYR A 18 4.33 -33.86 2.72
CA TYR A 18 4.31 -32.43 2.96
C TYR A 18 5.74 -31.88 3.25
N TYR A 19 6.49 -32.51 4.14
CA TYR A 19 7.87 -32.10 4.43
C TYR A 19 8.83 -32.30 3.26
N LEU A 20 8.65 -33.34 2.46
CA LEU A 20 9.40 -33.52 1.21
C LEU A 20 9.08 -32.39 0.22
N GLY A 21 7.82 -32.02 0.08
CA GLY A 21 7.43 -30.86 -0.72
C GLY A 21 8.12 -29.58 -0.26
N ASN A 22 8.15 -29.32 1.05
CA ASN A 22 8.86 -28.16 1.60
C ASN A 22 10.36 -28.18 1.25
N LEU A 23 11.01 -29.35 1.39
CA LEU A 23 12.41 -29.53 1.02
C LEU A 23 12.67 -29.24 -0.46
N TRP A 24 11.82 -29.80 -1.35
CA TRP A 24 11.99 -29.57 -2.80
C TRP A 24 11.70 -28.14 -3.19
N TYR A 25 10.73 -27.45 -2.53
CA TYR A 25 10.44 -26.04 -2.75
C TYR A 25 11.61 -25.15 -2.36
N ASP A 26 12.24 -25.41 -1.20
CA ASP A 26 13.48 -24.76 -0.76
C ASP A 26 14.62 -24.94 -1.79
N LYS A 27 14.76 -26.16 -2.35
CA LYS A 27 15.72 -26.46 -3.41
C LYS A 27 15.31 -25.96 -4.80
N ARG A 28 14.25 -25.15 -4.88
CA ARG A 28 13.71 -24.58 -6.12
C ARG A 28 13.29 -25.63 -7.17
N ARG A 29 13.01 -26.85 -6.73
CA ARG A 29 12.44 -27.92 -7.56
C ARG A 29 10.90 -27.89 -7.48
N TYR A 30 10.32 -26.81 -7.98
CA TYR A 30 8.91 -26.51 -7.80
C TYR A 30 7.96 -27.60 -8.34
N PRO A 31 8.15 -28.17 -9.54
CA PRO A 31 7.28 -29.25 -10.00
C PRO A 31 7.28 -30.46 -9.08
N THR A 32 8.44 -30.87 -8.55
CA THR A 32 8.59 -31.98 -7.62
C THR A 32 7.92 -31.68 -6.28
N ALA A 33 8.07 -30.44 -5.79
CA ALA A 33 7.42 -29.99 -4.56
C ALA A 33 5.90 -30.03 -4.67
N ILE A 34 5.34 -29.50 -5.78
CA ILE A 34 3.91 -29.49 -6.05
C ILE A 34 3.37 -30.93 -6.12
N ALA A 35 4.02 -31.82 -6.85
CA ALA A 35 3.60 -33.22 -6.95
C ALA A 35 3.57 -33.92 -5.57
N ALA A 36 4.56 -33.63 -4.70
CA ALA A 36 4.59 -34.17 -3.34
C ALA A 36 3.42 -33.62 -2.50
N TRP A 37 3.15 -32.32 -2.56
CA TRP A 37 2.01 -31.71 -1.85
C TRP A 37 0.66 -32.16 -2.39
N GLU A 38 0.49 -32.29 -3.71
CA GLU A 38 -0.72 -32.85 -4.30
C GLU A 38 -0.98 -34.29 -3.85
N ARG A 39 0.07 -35.11 -3.76
CA ARG A 39 -0.05 -36.45 -3.20
C ARG A 39 -0.41 -36.41 -1.71
N SER A 40 0.25 -35.55 -0.92
CA SER A 40 -0.07 -35.33 0.49
C SER A 40 -1.55 -34.96 0.68
N SER A 41 -2.05 -34.03 -0.14
CA SER A 41 -3.45 -33.58 -0.06
C SER A 41 -4.49 -34.63 -0.47
N ARG A 42 -4.12 -35.55 -1.34
CA ARG A 42 -4.97 -36.71 -1.70
C ARG A 42 -4.98 -37.77 -0.61
N GLU A 43 -3.87 -37.95 0.11
CA GLU A 43 -3.77 -38.92 1.22
C GLU A 43 -4.47 -38.43 2.49
N ASP A 44 -4.48 -37.09 2.72
CA ASP A 44 -5.17 -36.44 3.83
C ASP A 44 -5.75 -35.08 3.39
N GLU A 45 -7.03 -35.08 3.06
CA GLU A 45 -7.75 -33.88 2.61
C GLU A 45 -8.00 -32.88 3.77
N THR A 46 -7.86 -33.31 5.01
CA THR A 46 -8.13 -32.48 6.21
C THR A 46 -6.90 -31.71 6.70
N PHE A 47 -5.76 -31.84 5.99
CA PHE A 47 -4.51 -31.18 6.37
C PHE A 47 -4.41 -29.77 5.77
N PRO A 48 -4.74 -28.67 6.50
CA PRO A 48 -4.91 -27.33 5.94
C PRO A 48 -3.62 -26.76 5.36
N THR A 49 -2.48 -27.04 5.99
CA THR A 49 -1.19 -26.46 5.64
C THR A 49 -0.74 -26.88 4.22
N VAL A 50 -1.08 -28.09 3.78
CA VAL A 50 -0.71 -28.51 2.42
C VAL A 50 -1.51 -27.76 1.35
N TRP A 51 -2.78 -27.48 1.59
CA TRP A 51 -3.61 -26.68 0.69
C TRP A 51 -3.10 -25.22 0.59
N ARG A 52 -2.68 -24.65 1.72
CA ARG A 52 -2.02 -23.34 1.75
C ARG A 52 -0.75 -23.33 0.91
N ASN A 53 0.14 -24.31 1.08
CA ASN A 53 1.39 -24.38 0.33
C ASN A 53 1.16 -24.60 -1.17
N LEU A 54 0.17 -25.39 -1.55
CA LEU A 54 -0.25 -25.55 -2.96
C LEU A 54 -0.74 -24.22 -3.53
N SER A 55 -1.56 -23.48 -2.79
CA SER A 55 -2.02 -22.15 -3.19
C SER A 55 -0.85 -21.21 -3.48
N LEU A 56 0.11 -21.14 -2.57
CA LEU A 56 1.32 -20.32 -2.74
C LEU A 56 2.11 -20.72 -4.00
N ALA A 57 2.32 -22.00 -4.22
CA ALA A 57 3.04 -22.49 -5.39
C ALA A 57 2.30 -22.23 -6.70
N TYR A 58 0.99 -22.39 -6.71
CA TYR A 58 0.17 -22.13 -7.89
C TYR A 58 0.15 -20.66 -8.27
N PHE A 59 0.09 -19.76 -7.28
CA PHE A 59 0.20 -18.33 -7.55
C PHE A 59 1.63 -17.94 -7.97
N ASN A 60 2.63 -18.27 -7.13
CA ASN A 60 3.99 -17.76 -7.29
C ASN A 60 4.77 -18.41 -8.44
N LYS A 61 4.49 -19.67 -8.78
CA LYS A 61 5.33 -20.48 -9.69
C LYS A 61 4.61 -21.01 -10.91
N MET A 62 3.28 -21.12 -10.84
CA MET A 62 2.47 -21.68 -11.93
C MET A 62 1.67 -20.63 -12.69
N ASN A 63 1.58 -19.41 -12.17
CA ASN A 63 0.72 -18.32 -12.69
C ASN A 63 -0.74 -18.77 -12.87
N ARG A 64 -1.27 -19.47 -11.85
CA ARG A 64 -2.64 -20.03 -11.82
C ARG A 64 -3.42 -19.40 -10.66
N PRO A 65 -3.78 -18.11 -10.75
CA PRO A 65 -4.36 -17.35 -9.62
C PRO A 65 -5.73 -17.88 -9.17
N ASP A 66 -6.61 -18.29 -10.09
CA ASP A 66 -7.95 -18.76 -9.72
C ASP A 66 -7.90 -20.08 -8.93
N GLU A 67 -7.00 -20.98 -9.32
CA GLU A 67 -6.78 -22.22 -8.58
C GLU A 67 -6.10 -21.96 -7.23
N ALA A 68 -5.18 -21.00 -7.18
CA ALA A 68 -4.58 -20.58 -5.92
C ALA A 68 -5.64 -20.09 -4.93
N VAL A 69 -6.63 -19.30 -5.38
CA VAL A 69 -7.78 -18.89 -4.57
C VAL A 69 -8.56 -20.09 -4.05
N ALA A 70 -8.97 -21.01 -4.93
CA ALA A 70 -9.76 -22.18 -4.55
C ALA A 70 -9.05 -23.06 -3.49
N LEU A 71 -7.74 -23.24 -3.66
CA LEU A 71 -6.91 -24.01 -2.72
C LEU A 71 -6.78 -23.29 -1.36
N LEU A 72 -6.61 -21.97 -1.37
CA LEU A 72 -6.53 -21.21 -0.13
C LEU A 72 -7.85 -21.14 0.61
N GLU A 73 -8.98 -21.06 -0.12
CA GLU A 73 -10.31 -21.17 0.46
C GLU A 73 -10.55 -22.55 1.11
N LYS A 74 -10.01 -23.61 0.52
CA LYS A 74 -10.07 -24.96 1.11
C LYS A 74 -9.25 -25.00 2.41
N ALA A 75 -8.04 -24.45 2.41
CA ALA A 75 -7.23 -24.32 3.62
C ALA A 75 -7.96 -23.52 4.71
N PHE A 76 -8.57 -22.41 4.32
CA PHE A 76 -9.31 -21.53 5.20
C PHE A 76 -10.53 -22.20 5.86
N ARG A 77 -11.28 -23.02 5.11
CA ARG A 77 -12.41 -23.79 5.67
C ARG A 77 -11.98 -24.82 6.68
N LEU A 78 -10.77 -25.37 6.54
CA LEU A 78 -10.24 -26.41 7.45
C LEU A 78 -9.62 -25.81 8.71
N ASP A 79 -8.91 -24.69 8.58
CA ASP A 79 -8.29 -23.98 9.69
C ASP A 79 -8.34 -22.47 9.44
N HIS A 80 -9.07 -21.78 10.30
CA HIS A 80 -9.30 -20.36 10.16
C HIS A 80 -8.14 -19.48 10.66
N THR A 81 -7.15 -20.00 11.34
CA THR A 81 -6.19 -19.17 12.09
C THR A 81 -5.13 -18.51 11.19
N ASP A 82 -4.44 -19.27 10.35
CA ASP A 82 -3.33 -18.75 9.54
C ASP A 82 -3.74 -18.33 8.11
N ALA A 83 -4.73 -19.00 7.52
CA ALA A 83 -5.09 -18.79 6.13
C ALA A 83 -5.78 -17.44 5.86
N ARG A 84 -6.33 -16.75 6.86
CA ARG A 84 -7.12 -15.52 6.69
C ARG A 84 -6.31 -14.31 6.26
N VAL A 85 -5.15 -14.10 6.87
CA VAL A 85 -4.23 -13.02 6.46
C VAL A 85 -3.82 -13.23 5.02
N LEU A 86 -3.53 -14.48 4.66
CA LEU A 86 -3.13 -14.85 3.30
C LEU A 86 -4.27 -14.65 2.29
N MET A 87 -5.54 -14.88 2.69
CA MET A 87 -6.71 -14.65 1.83
C MET A 87 -6.82 -13.18 1.44
N ASP A 88 -6.79 -12.26 2.41
CA ASP A 88 -6.86 -10.83 2.10
C ASP A 88 -5.67 -10.37 1.27
N GLN A 89 -4.45 -10.83 1.60
CA GLN A 89 -3.26 -10.54 0.81
C GLN A 89 -3.37 -11.03 -0.64
N LEU A 90 -3.94 -12.22 -0.86
CA LEU A 90 -4.17 -12.75 -2.20
C LEU A 90 -5.24 -11.93 -2.94
N TYR A 91 -6.35 -11.62 -2.29
CA TYR A 91 -7.41 -10.78 -2.87
C TYR A 91 -6.89 -9.38 -3.26
N LYS A 92 -6.01 -8.81 -2.44
CA LYS A 92 -5.31 -7.55 -2.74
C LYS A 92 -4.50 -7.63 -4.03
N ARG A 93 -3.69 -8.69 -4.19
CA ARG A 93 -2.87 -8.90 -5.40
C ARG A 93 -3.70 -9.16 -6.65
N LEU A 94 -4.88 -9.73 -6.50
CA LEU A 94 -5.84 -9.96 -7.57
C LEU A 94 -6.73 -8.75 -7.88
N ASN A 95 -6.45 -7.59 -7.28
CA ASN A 95 -7.22 -6.37 -7.44
C ASN A 95 -8.73 -6.56 -7.15
N ARG A 96 -9.08 -7.41 -6.18
CA ARG A 96 -10.48 -7.53 -5.75
C ARG A 96 -11.01 -6.18 -5.27
N PRO A 97 -12.28 -5.85 -5.54
CA PRO A 97 -12.87 -4.59 -5.10
C PRO A 97 -12.68 -4.35 -3.60
N HIS A 98 -12.32 -3.11 -3.22
CA HIS A 98 -12.07 -2.76 -1.82
C HIS A 98 -13.25 -3.09 -0.90
N ILE A 99 -14.48 -2.89 -1.40
CA ILE A 99 -15.68 -3.18 -0.62
C ILE A 99 -15.83 -4.70 -0.35
N GLU A 100 -15.48 -5.55 -1.29
CA GLU A 100 -15.51 -7.01 -1.09
C GLU A 100 -14.49 -7.43 -0.03
N ARG A 101 -13.27 -6.89 -0.11
CA ARG A 101 -12.21 -7.14 0.86
C ARG A 101 -12.59 -6.60 2.25
N LEU A 102 -13.18 -5.41 2.31
CA LEU A 102 -13.66 -4.82 3.56
C LEU A 102 -14.73 -5.72 4.20
N CYS A 103 -15.74 -6.13 3.44
CA CYS A 103 -16.78 -7.06 3.92
C CYS A 103 -16.18 -8.39 4.41
N PHE A 104 -15.18 -8.91 3.71
CA PHE A 104 -14.48 -10.14 4.12
C PHE A 104 -13.80 -9.95 5.49
N LEU A 105 -13.09 -8.85 5.72
CA LEU A 105 -12.46 -8.56 7.01
C LEU A 105 -13.49 -8.31 8.11
N GLU A 106 -14.61 -7.65 7.82
CA GLU A 106 -15.69 -7.42 8.79
C GLU A 106 -16.39 -8.71 9.22
N GLN A 107 -16.57 -9.65 8.30
CA GLN A 107 -17.09 -10.98 8.61
C GLN A 107 -16.17 -11.80 9.52
N HIS A 108 -14.88 -11.45 9.58
CA HIS A 108 -13.85 -12.11 10.36
C HIS A 108 -13.15 -11.16 11.33
N ILE A 109 -13.92 -10.22 11.87
CA ILE A 109 -13.42 -9.13 12.71
C ILE A 109 -12.72 -9.63 13.98
N ASP A 110 -13.13 -10.77 14.51
CA ASP A 110 -12.52 -11.44 15.63
C ASP A 110 -11.02 -11.65 15.46
N ILE A 111 -10.59 -12.01 14.23
CA ILE A 111 -9.19 -12.24 13.91
C ILE A 111 -8.49 -10.93 13.52
N VAL A 112 -9.18 -10.07 12.77
CA VAL A 112 -8.67 -8.73 12.48
C VAL A 112 -8.22 -8.03 13.77
N MET A 113 -8.99 -8.19 14.83
CA MET A 113 -8.69 -7.58 16.13
C MET A 113 -7.46 -8.19 16.84
N THR A 114 -6.99 -9.37 16.46
CA THR A 114 -5.85 -10.02 17.14
C THR A 114 -4.48 -9.65 16.56
N ARG A 115 -4.41 -9.04 15.36
CA ARG A 115 -3.17 -8.80 14.62
C ARG A 115 -3.06 -7.36 14.14
N ASP A 116 -1.93 -6.72 14.37
CA ASP A 116 -1.70 -5.32 13.99
C ASP A 116 -1.64 -5.13 12.47
N ASP A 117 -1.00 -6.04 11.75
CA ASP A 117 -0.88 -6.01 10.28
C ASP A 117 -2.26 -6.10 9.59
N LEU A 118 -3.10 -7.05 10.02
CA LEU A 118 -4.43 -7.25 9.45
C LEU A 118 -5.40 -6.13 9.87
N TYR A 119 -5.28 -5.66 11.13
CA TYR A 119 -6.05 -4.52 11.59
C TYR A 119 -5.72 -3.25 10.82
N LEU A 120 -4.44 -3.02 10.51
CA LEU A 120 -4.03 -1.89 9.70
C LEU A 120 -4.57 -1.99 8.26
N GLU A 121 -4.62 -3.20 7.69
CA GLU A 121 -5.24 -3.42 6.38
C GLU A 121 -6.75 -3.12 6.40
N TYR A 122 -7.44 -3.47 7.48
CA TYR A 122 -8.83 -3.08 7.71
C TYR A 122 -9.00 -1.55 7.72
N VAL A 123 -8.16 -0.82 8.47
CA VAL A 123 -8.14 0.66 8.46
C VAL A 123 -7.81 1.21 7.08
N THR A 124 -6.88 0.58 6.37
CA THR A 124 -6.52 0.95 4.99
C THR A 124 -7.73 0.85 4.06
N LEU A 125 -8.51 -0.21 4.16
CA LEU A 125 -9.73 -0.40 3.36
C LEU A 125 -10.85 0.60 3.74
N LEU A 126 -10.98 0.95 5.02
CA LEU A 126 -11.88 2.05 5.43
C LEU A 126 -11.47 3.37 4.76
N ASN A 127 -10.18 3.68 4.72
CA ASN A 127 -9.67 4.86 4.02
C ASN A 127 -9.94 4.80 2.50
N GLN A 128 -9.69 3.66 1.87
CA GLN A 128 -9.90 3.47 0.43
C GLN A 128 -11.38 3.53 0.02
N THR A 129 -12.27 3.16 0.92
CA THR A 129 -13.73 3.24 0.71
C THR A 129 -14.33 4.57 1.18
N GLY A 130 -13.51 5.54 1.61
CA GLY A 130 -13.95 6.88 2.02
C GLY A 130 -14.57 6.95 3.42
N GLN A 131 -14.43 5.90 4.22
CA GLN A 131 -14.96 5.84 5.59
C GLN A 131 -13.97 6.46 6.60
N TYR A 132 -13.51 7.69 6.32
CA TYR A 132 -12.41 8.33 7.07
C TYR A 132 -12.70 8.50 8.56
N ARG A 133 -13.93 8.82 8.95
CA ARG A 133 -14.30 8.97 10.37
C ARG A 133 -14.17 7.65 11.13
N GLU A 134 -14.58 6.55 10.51
CA GLU A 134 -14.44 5.22 11.10
C GLU A 134 -12.97 4.79 11.14
N ALA A 135 -12.19 5.07 10.09
CA ALA A 135 -10.76 4.83 10.07
C ALA A 135 -10.04 5.57 11.21
N ILE A 136 -10.35 6.86 11.44
CA ILE A 136 -9.82 7.65 12.56
C ILE A 136 -10.18 6.98 13.88
N ARG A 137 -11.46 6.67 14.09
CA ARG A 137 -11.94 6.04 15.32
C ARG A 137 -11.21 4.72 15.62
N ARG A 138 -11.03 3.88 14.59
CA ARG A 138 -10.36 2.59 14.72
C ARG A 138 -8.90 2.72 15.06
N ILE A 139 -8.17 3.57 14.35
CA ILE A 139 -6.73 3.74 14.56
C ILE A 139 -6.42 4.38 15.92
N ASP A 140 -7.24 5.33 16.38
CA ASP A 140 -7.06 6.01 17.65
C ASP A 140 -7.36 5.12 18.87
N GLN A 141 -8.19 4.10 18.70
CA GLN A 141 -8.56 3.16 19.76
C GLN A 141 -7.59 1.99 19.91
N ARG A 142 -6.63 1.82 19.00
CA ARG A 142 -5.68 0.71 19.03
C ARG A 142 -4.29 1.16 19.41
N LYS A 143 -3.65 0.41 20.28
CA LYS A 143 -2.21 0.49 20.52
C LYS A 143 -1.51 -0.49 19.58
N PHE A 144 -0.78 0.05 18.62
CA PHE A 144 0.03 -0.73 17.70
C PHE A 144 1.39 -1.06 18.28
N HIS A 145 1.95 -2.18 17.83
CA HIS A 145 3.32 -2.60 18.12
C HIS A 145 4.14 -2.55 16.83
N PRO A 146 5.39 -2.10 16.88
CA PRO A 146 6.26 -2.13 15.70
C PRO A 146 6.44 -3.58 15.20
N TRP A 147 6.43 -3.75 13.89
CA TRP A 147 6.79 -5.02 13.26
C TRP A 147 7.67 -4.78 12.04
N GLU A 148 8.53 -5.75 11.72
CA GLU A 148 9.41 -5.68 10.56
C GLU A 148 8.58 -5.62 9.26
N GLY A 149 8.91 -4.65 8.38
CA GLY A 149 8.15 -4.37 7.17
C GLY A 149 6.86 -3.55 7.38
N GLY A 150 6.60 -3.10 8.62
CA GLY A 150 5.49 -2.24 8.98
C GLY A 150 5.84 -0.76 9.09
N GLU A 151 7.11 -0.40 8.96
CA GLU A 151 7.64 0.94 9.18
C GLU A 151 6.91 2.00 8.36
N GLY A 152 6.46 3.03 9.04
CA GLY A 152 5.72 4.15 8.46
C GLY A 152 4.29 3.84 8.02
N LYS A 153 3.84 2.59 8.03
CA LYS A 153 2.51 2.22 7.52
C LYS A 153 1.39 2.71 8.44
N VAL A 154 1.56 2.57 9.75
CA VAL A 154 0.54 3.02 10.73
C VAL A 154 0.39 4.54 10.72
N PRO A 155 1.48 5.35 10.86
CA PRO A 155 1.39 6.79 10.73
C PRO A 155 0.82 7.25 9.39
N ALA A 156 1.16 6.58 8.29
CA ALA A 156 0.60 6.91 6.98
C ALA A 156 -0.92 6.79 6.93
N GLN A 157 -1.51 5.74 7.48
CA GLN A 157 -2.97 5.59 7.52
C GLN A 157 -3.64 6.57 8.49
N TYR A 158 -2.99 6.87 9.62
CA TYR A 158 -3.42 7.87 10.58
C TYR A 158 -3.51 9.26 9.94
N GLN A 159 -2.48 9.68 9.24
CA GLN A 159 -2.39 10.97 8.55
C GLN A 159 -3.34 11.04 7.36
N LEU A 160 -3.42 9.96 6.55
CA LEU A 160 -4.28 9.89 5.38
C LEU A 160 -5.76 10.07 5.75
N ALA A 161 -6.25 9.36 6.76
CA ALA A 161 -7.64 9.47 7.19
C ALA A 161 -8.01 10.91 7.59
N ARG A 162 -7.11 11.58 8.33
CA ARG A 162 -7.30 12.95 8.80
C ARG A 162 -7.24 13.96 7.66
N LEU A 163 -6.24 13.83 6.78
CA LEU A 163 -6.08 14.74 5.65
C LEU A 163 -7.24 14.63 4.67
N GLU A 164 -7.69 13.41 4.34
CA GLU A 164 -8.82 13.22 3.43
C GLU A 164 -10.14 13.74 4.03
N LEU A 165 -10.38 13.51 5.33
CA LEU A 165 -11.54 14.10 6.01
C LEU A 165 -11.43 15.63 6.06
N ALA A 166 -10.23 16.19 6.29
CA ALA A 166 -10.01 17.64 6.25
C ALA A 166 -10.34 18.21 4.88
N LYS A 167 -9.98 17.55 3.78
CA LYS A 167 -10.34 17.97 2.41
C LYS A 167 -11.86 18.00 2.19
N GLU A 168 -12.58 17.01 2.72
CA GLU A 168 -14.06 17.05 2.69
C GLU A 168 -14.63 18.25 3.46
N LEU A 169 -14.05 18.57 4.62
CA LEU A 169 -14.47 19.72 5.43
C LEU A 169 -14.13 21.05 4.75
N ILE A 170 -12.98 21.16 4.08
CA ILE A 170 -12.60 22.32 3.25
C ILE A 170 -13.64 22.55 2.17
N ASN A 171 -14.06 21.51 1.45
CA ASN A 171 -15.09 21.60 0.41
C ASN A 171 -16.44 22.07 0.97
N ARG A 172 -16.72 21.80 2.24
CA ARG A 172 -17.91 22.27 2.98
C ARG A 172 -17.67 23.61 3.69
N LYS A 173 -16.53 24.26 3.48
CA LYS A 173 -16.10 25.53 4.13
C LYS A 173 -16.04 25.46 5.67
N LYS A 174 -15.87 24.26 6.23
CA LYS A 174 -15.69 24.04 7.67
C LYS A 174 -14.20 24.11 8.01
N TYR A 175 -13.64 25.31 7.92
CA TYR A 175 -12.21 25.54 7.98
C TYR A 175 -11.59 25.22 9.33
N ASP A 176 -12.26 25.57 10.44
CA ASP A 176 -11.73 25.32 11.80
C ASP A 176 -11.67 23.81 12.10
N ASP A 177 -12.70 23.06 11.74
CA ASP A 177 -12.72 21.61 11.89
C ASP A 177 -11.61 20.94 11.02
N ALA A 178 -11.42 21.44 9.79
CA ALA A 178 -10.38 20.95 8.89
C ALA A 178 -8.97 21.25 9.42
N LEU A 179 -8.78 22.44 9.98
CA LEU A 179 -7.51 22.88 10.55
C LEU A 179 -7.11 21.98 11.72
N ALA A 180 -8.04 21.68 12.62
CA ALA A 180 -7.80 20.79 13.76
C ALA A 180 -7.30 19.40 13.31
N LEU A 181 -7.93 18.80 12.27
CA LEU A 181 -7.48 17.51 11.73
C LEU A 181 -6.10 17.57 11.08
N ILE A 182 -5.79 18.66 10.37
CA ILE A 182 -4.45 18.83 9.79
C ILE A 182 -3.40 19.03 10.89
N ASP A 183 -3.72 19.72 11.96
CA ASP A 183 -2.80 19.90 13.09
C ASP A 183 -2.46 18.56 13.77
N GLU A 184 -3.39 17.63 13.84
CA GLU A 184 -3.13 16.28 14.32
C GLU A 184 -2.15 15.50 13.41
N CYS A 185 -2.12 15.77 12.08
CA CYS A 185 -1.20 15.10 11.16
C CYS A 185 0.29 15.35 11.45
N TYR A 186 0.62 16.44 12.14
CA TYR A 186 2.02 16.75 12.52
C TYR A 186 2.51 15.96 13.73
N ILE A 187 1.62 15.28 14.44
CA ILE A 187 1.90 14.60 15.70
C ILE A 187 1.81 13.09 15.50
N TYR A 188 2.76 12.35 16.06
CA TYR A 188 2.69 10.88 16.12
C TYR A 188 2.39 10.49 17.57
N PRO A 189 1.12 10.24 17.91
CA PRO A 189 0.74 9.74 19.23
C PRO A 189 1.40 8.39 19.53
N THR A 190 1.73 8.16 20.79
CA THR A 190 2.47 6.95 21.22
C THR A 190 1.76 5.64 20.91
N HIS A 191 0.43 5.65 20.76
CA HIS A 191 -0.35 4.46 20.41
C HIS A 191 -0.12 3.96 18.98
N LEU A 192 0.46 4.79 18.10
CA LEU A 192 0.83 4.37 16.75
C LEU A 192 2.03 3.39 16.72
N GLY A 193 2.75 3.27 17.84
CA GLY A 193 3.91 2.37 17.94
C GLY A 193 5.19 2.88 17.30
N GLU A 194 5.16 4.05 16.66
CA GLU A 194 6.29 4.62 15.94
C GLU A 194 6.49 6.09 16.32
N GLY A 195 7.77 6.54 16.34
CA GLY A 195 8.14 7.92 16.52
C GLY A 195 8.27 8.67 15.19
N LYS A 196 7.99 9.97 15.21
CA LYS A 196 8.21 10.83 14.04
C LYS A 196 9.69 11.01 13.77
N LEU A 197 10.13 10.73 12.56
CA LEU A 197 11.51 10.90 12.15
C LEU A 197 11.83 12.38 11.90
N PRO A 198 13.07 12.83 12.19
CA PRO A 198 13.57 14.09 11.69
C PRO A 198 13.51 14.13 10.16
N GLY A 199 12.96 15.19 9.58
CA GLY A 199 12.83 15.30 8.13
C GLY A 199 11.57 14.65 7.54
N ALA A 200 10.59 14.28 8.37
CA ALA A 200 9.27 13.84 7.89
C ALA A 200 8.70 14.83 6.85
N GLN A 201 8.23 14.30 5.72
CA GLN A 201 7.78 15.09 4.58
C GLN A 201 6.31 15.54 4.80
N GLU A 202 6.11 16.85 4.99
CA GLU A 202 4.83 17.46 5.38
C GLU A 202 4.31 18.48 4.35
N ASN A 203 4.77 18.39 3.11
CA ASN A 203 4.45 19.36 2.07
C ASN A 203 2.94 19.49 1.82
N ASP A 204 2.22 18.37 1.81
CA ASP A 204 0.76 18.32 1.67
C ASP A 204 0.03 18.97 2.84
N PHE A 205 0.41 18.66 4.07
CA PHE A 205 -0.20 19.25 5.27
C PHE A 205 0.02 20.75 5.31
N ASN A 206 1.26 21.20 5.06
CA ASN A 206 1.60 22.63 4.98
C ASN A 206 0.80 23.32 3.87
N TYR A 207 0.62 22.69 2.71
CA TYR A 207 -0.17 23.23 1.60
C TYR A 207 -1.63 23.42 1.98
N TYR A 208 -2.29 22.39 2.53
CA TYR A 208 -3.72 22.49 2.88
C TYR A 208 -3.95 23.41 4.08
N LYS A 209 -3.05 23.44 5.06
CA LYS A 209 -3.08 24.40 6.16
C LYS A 209 -2.97 25.84 5.65
N ALA A 210 -2.02 26.11 4.75
CA ALA A 210 -1.87 27.41 4.10
C ALA A 210 -3.11 27.81 3.33
N TYR A 211 -3.71 26.86 2.57
CA TYR A 211 -4.94 27.11 1.85
C TYR A 211 -6.09 27.53 2.78
N ILE A 212 -6.30 26.82 3.88
CA ILE A 212 -7.31 27.17 4.88
C ILE A 212 -7.09 28.57 5.45
N LEU A 213 -5.88 28.89 5.87
CA LEU A 213 -5.54 30.20 6.44
C LEU A 213 -5.75 31.31 5.43
N GLN A 214 -5.44 31.08 4.15
CA GLN A 214 -5.75 32.04 3.07
C GLN A 214 -7.26 32.29 2.95
N GLN A 215 -8.08 31.24 3.04
CA GLN A 215 -9.55 31.38 3.00
C GLN A 215 -10.12 32.10 4.24
N GLN A 216 -9.44 32.03 5.36
CA GLN A 216 -9.79 32.72 6.61
C GLN A 216 -9.29 34.16 6.70
N GLY A 217 -8.65 34.69 5.62
CA GLY A 217 -8.14 36.06 5.61
C GLY A 217 -6.83 36.26 6.41
N ARG A 218 -6.02 35.20 6.58
CA ARG A 218 -4.71 35.19 7.24
C ARG A 218 -3.57 34.99 6.22
N PRO A 219 -3.36 35.95 5.29
CA PRO A 219 -2.48 35.74 4.13
C PRO A 219 -0.98 35.62 4.51
N GLU A 220 -0.50 36.31 5.56
CA GLU A 220 0.90 36.25 5.96
C GLU A 220 1.28 34.87 6.52
N GLU A 221 0.40 34.29 7.34
CA GLU A 221 0.59 32.94 7.87
C GLU A 221 0.48 31.90 6.75
N ALA A 222 -0.48 32.07 5.83
CA ALA A 222 -0.62 31.23 4.65
C ALA A 222 0.65 31.27 3.80
N HIS A 223 1.21 32.46 3.53
CA HIS A 223 2.44 32.63 2.77
C HIS A 223 3.61 31.86 3.41
N SER A 224 3.81 32.01 4.72
CA SER A 224 4.85 31.28 5.46
C SER A 224 4.73 29.75 5.29
N LEU A 225 3.51 29.21 5.33
CA LEU A 225 3.27 27.78 5.15
C LEU A 225 3.41 27.32 3.68
N PHE A 226 3.04 28.14 2.70
CA PHE A 226 3.34 27.83 1.29
C PHE A 226 4.85 27.78 1.03
N VAL A 227 5.64 28.65 1.65
CA VAL A 227 7.12 28.58 1.60
C VAL A 227 7.60 27.25 2.19
N LYS A 228 7.08 26.81 3.34
CA LYS A 228 7.39 25.50 3.91
C LYS A 228 6.96 24.35 2.99
N ALA A 229 5.76 24.43 2.43
CA ALA A 229 5.22 23.41 1.52
C ALA A 229 6.05 23.29 0.23
N SER A 230 6.69 24.36 -0.23
CA SER A 230 7.55 24.37 -1.44
C SER A 230 8.96 23.85 -1.20
N SER A 231 9.37 23.66 0.05
CA SER A 231 10.74 23.31 0.45
C SER A 231 10.96 21.80 0.57
N GLY A 232 12.23 21.39 0.72
CA GLY A 232 12.63 20.00 0.90
C GLY A 232 13.25 19.37 -0.34
N ASN A 233 13.52 18.05 -0.28
CA ASN A 233 14.05 17.31 -1.42
C ASN A 233 13.01 17.27 -2.56
N SER A 234 13.48 17.54 -3.78
CA SER A 234 12.65 17.58 -4.97
C SER A 234 13.09 16.59 -6.05
N GLN A 235 14.09 15.77 -5.75
CA GLN A 235 14.53 14.74 -6.70
C GLN A 235 13.61 13.54 -6.58
N PRO A 236 12.93 13.16 -7.69
CA PRO A 236 12.16 11.92 -7.71
C PRO A 236 13.08 10.72 -7.46
N ALA A 237 12.51 9.68 -6.86
CA ALA A 237 13.21 8.43 -6.57
C ALA A 237 12.28 7.24 -6.86
N ALA A 238 12.82 6.04 -6.86
CA ALA A 238 12.04 4.82 -7.06
C ALA A 238 11.01 4.54 -5.93
N ALA A 239 11.10 5.28 -4.82
CA ALA A 239 10.22 5.16 -3.64
C ALA A 239 10.07 3.73 -3.12
N MET A 240 11.17 2.97 -3.14
CA MET A 240 11.23 1.57 -2.71
C MET A 240 11.17 1.45 -1.18
N TYR A 241 11.69 2.44 -0.47
CA TYR A 241 11.80 2.44 0.98
C TYR A 241 10.86 3.48 1.61
N TYR A 242 10.47 3.25 2.86
CA TYR A 242 9.49 4.10 3.55
C TYR A 242 9.95 5.57 3.74
N ASN A 243 11.26 5.81 3.78
CA ASN A 243 11.87 7.13 3.92
C ASN A 243 12.29 7.79 2.60
N ASP A 244 12.07 7.13 1.47
CA ASP A 244 12.34 7.73 0.15
C ASP A 244 11.45 8.94 -0.11
N GLN A 245 11.92 9.81 -1.02
CA GLN A 245 11.13 10.95 -1.47
C GLN A 245 9.82 10.48 -2.11
N LYS A 246 8.70 10.91 -1.54
CA LYS A 246 7.38 10.56 -2.07
C LYS A 246 7.00 11.49 -3.23
N PRO A 247 6.48 10.95 -4.34
CA PRO A 247 6.12 11.75 -5.52
C PRO A 247 5.10 12.86 -5.24
N ASP A 248 4.10 12.57 -4.41
CA ASP A 248 3.08 13.53 -4.02
C ASP A 248 3.66 14.73 -3.26
N LYS A 249 4.73 14.56 -2.48
CA LYS A 249 5.38 15.69 -1.80
C LYS A 249 6.00 16.66 -2.79
N ILE A 250 6.61 16.17 -3.88
CA ILE A 250 7.13 17.01 -4.97
C ILE A 250 5.98 17.71 -5.71
N PHE A 251 4.88 17.00 -5.93
CA PHE A 251 3.67 17.59 -6.52
C PHE A 251 3.14 18.76 -5.67
N TYR A 252 3.05 18.59 -4.33
CA TYR A 252 2.64 19.68 -3.45
C TYR A 252 3.65 20.82 -3.37
N GLN A 253 4.95 20.57 -3.54
CA GLN A 253 5.93 21.65 -3.72
C GLN A 253 5.59 22.50 -4.96
N GLY A 254 5.26 21.86 -6.07
CA GLY A 254 4.85 22.55 -7.29
C GLY A 254 3.58 23.39 -7.10
N LEU A 255 2.56 22.83 -6.44
CA LEU A 255 1.33 23.56 -6.13
C LEU A 255 1.60 24.77 -5.20
N ALA A 256 2.49 24.61 -4.21
CA ALA A 256 2.87 25.67 -3.31
C ALA A 256 3.62 26.82 -4.04
N TYR A 257 4.55 26.50 -4.92
CA TYR A 257 5.19 27.52 -5.77
C TYR A 257 4.20 28.30 -6.62
N ARG A 258 3.19 27.64 -7.17
CA ARG A 258 2.11 28.33 -7.89
C ARG A 258 1.34 29.31 -6.99
N LYS A 259 1.03 28.94 -5.76
CA LYS A 259 0.40 29.83 -4.79
C LYS A 259 1.28 31.02 -4.37
N LEU A 260 2.59 30.86 -4.46
CA LEU A 260 3.58 31.94 -4.23
C LEU A 260 3.82 32.83 -5.47
N GLY A 261 3.18 32.54 -6.60
CA GLY A 261 3.42 33.28 -7.87
C GLY A 261 4.68 32.86 -8.61
N GLU A 262 5.34 31.76 -8.20
CA GLU A 262 6.60 31.28 -8.77
C GLU A 262 6.33 30.18 -9.84
N GLU A 263 5.62 30.52 -10.90
CA GLU A 263 5.12 29.57 -11.90
C GLU A 263 6.24 28.75 -12.59
N GLU A 264 7.40 29.34 -12.84
CA GLU A 264 8.55 28.64 -13.44
C GLU A 264 9.05 27.50 -12.53
N LYS A 265 9.14 27.76 -11.22
CA LYS A 265 9.50 26.72 -10.25
C LYS A 265 8.42 25.65 -10.13
N ALA A 266 7.16 26.04 -10.16
CA ALA A 266 6.04 25.09 -10.16
C ALA A 266 6.12 24.14 -11.36
N ARG A 267 6.26 24.68 -12.57
CA ARG A 267 6.43 23.89 -13.80
C ARG A 267 7.65 22.97 -13.75
N SER A 268 8.77 23.46 -13.21
CA SER A 268 9.97 22.65 -13.02
C SER A 268 9.69 21.40 -12.18
N ARG A 269 8.96 21.52 -11.06
CA ARG A 269 8.58 20.36 -10.20
C ARG A 269 7.73 19.36 -10.95
N PHE A 270 6.73 19.83 -11.68
CA PHE A 270 5.83 18.95 -12.43
C PHE A 270 6.55 18.23 -13.58
N ASN A 271 7.42 18.93 -14.29
CA ASN A 271 8.22 18.34 -15.36
C ASN A 271 9.23 17.31 -14.83
N GLN A 272 9.86 17.54 -13.66
CA GLN A 272 10.73 16.55 -13.03
C GLN A 272 10.03 15.22 -12.79
N LEU A 273 8.75 15.24 -12.34
CA LEU A 273 7.96 14.03 -12.17
C LEU A 273 7.69 13.31 -13.50
N ILE A 274 7.35 14.07 -14.55
CA ILE A 274 7.11 13.50 -15.89
C ILE A 274 8.38 12.88 -16.45
N THR A 275 9.47 13.63 -16.47
CA THR A 275 10.76 13.19 -17.03
C THR A 275 11.26 11.94 -16.33
N TYR A 276 11.23 11.92 -14.98
CA TYR A 276 11.62 10.73 -14.24
C TYR A 276 10.76 9.51 -14.62
N GLY A 277 9.42 9.70 -14.69
CA GLY A 277 8.52 8.61 -15.06
C GLY A 277 8.78 8.07 -16.47
N GLU A 278 9.06 8.95 -17.44
CA GLU A 278 9.37 8.56 -18.82
C GLU A 278 10.72 7.83 -18.93
N GLU A 279 11.76 8.33 -18.26
CA GLU A 279 13.11 7.77 -18.31
C GLU A 279 13.22 6.40 -17.63
N HIS A 280 12.48 6.20 -16.53
CA HIS A 280 12.59 5.01 -15.68
C HIS A 280 11.47 3.98 -15.86
N LEU A 281 10.52 4.20 -16.78
CA LEU A 281 9.33 3.35 -16.96
C LEU A 281 9.65 1.85 -17.17
N PHE A 282 10.77 1.58 -17.84
CA PHE A 282 11.19 0.23 -18.21
C PHE A 282 12.43 -0.26 -17.46
N ASP A 283 12.83 0.44 -16.41
CA ASP A 283 13.91 -0.03 -15.56
C ASP A 283 13.56 -1.36 -14.91
N ARG A 284 14.57 -2.24 -14.81
CA ARG A 284 14.44 -3.52 -14.11
C ARG A 284 15.00 -3.39 -12.71
N PHE A 285 14.17 -3.69 -11.73
CA PHE A 285 14.56 -3.65 -10.34
C PHE A 285 14.90 -5.05 -9.82
N LYS A 286 16.09 -5.16 -9.22
CA LYS A 286 16.42 -6.26 -8.31
C LYS A 286 16.39 -5.71 -6.91
N MET A 287 15.67 -6.41 -6.03
CA MET A 287 15.69 -6.09 -4.63
C MET A 287 17.04 -6.49 -4.04
N ASP A 288 17.72 -5.54 -3.39
CA ASP A 288 18.93 -5.83 -2.66
C ASP A 288 18.55 -6.28 -1.24
N TYR A 289 18.86 -7.55 -0.92
CA TYR A 289 18.53 -8.18 0.37
C TYR A 289 19.31 -7.61 1.57
N PHE A 290 20.24 -6.71 1.33
CA PHE A 290 21.03 -6.06 2.38
C PHE A 290 20.47 -4.71 2.82
N ALA A 291 19.32 -4.31 2.29
CA ALA A 291 18.63 -3.12 2.75
C ALA A 291 18.08 -3.31 4.17
N VAL A 292 18.27 -2.28 5.00
CA VAL A 292 17.97 -2.30 6.45
C VAL A 292 16.47 -2.52 6.73
N SER A 293 15.58 -2.18 5.81
CA SER A 293 14.17 -2.54 5.84
C SER A 293 13.94 -3.66 4.83
N LEU A 294 13.86 -4.89 5.32
CA LEU A 294 13.38 -5.98 4.49
C LEU A 294 11.99 -5.59 3.99
N PRO A 295 11.74 -5.64 2.67
CA PRO A 295 10.38 -5.64 2.20
C PRO A 295 9.65 -6.77 2.91
N ASP A 296 8.36 -6.61 3.17
CA ASP A 296 7.55 -7.69 3.72
C ASP A 296 8.07 -9.00 3.17
N LEU A 297 8.44 -9.96 4.04
CA LEU A 297 8.77 -11.32 3.60
C LEU A 297 7.55 -11.83 2.86
N LEU A 298 7.55 -11.60 1.56
CA LEU A 298 6.37 -11.76 0.73
C LEU A 298 6.16 -13.25 0.55
N ILE A 299 5.21 -13.76 1.30
CA ILE A 299 4.67 -15.10 1.06
C ILE A 299 4.18 -15.19 -0.39
N TRP A 300 3.55 -14.12 -0.87
CA TRP A 300 3.17 -13.93 -2.27
C TRP A 300 4.23 -13.09 -2.99
N GLU A 301 4.82 -13.62 -4.05
CA GLU A 301 5.83 -12.91 -4.84
C GLU A 301 5.24 -11.68 -5.52
N ASP A 302 6.02 -10.60 -5.55
CA ASP A 302 5.67 -9.37 -6.25
C ASP A 302 6.49 -9.24 -7.55
N ASP A 303 5.84 -8.73 -8.59
CA ASP A 303 6.49 -8.30 -9.82
C ASP A 303 7.04 -6.87 -9.63
N MET A 304 8.36 -6.77 -9.39
CA MET A 304 9.03 -5.49 -9.14
C MET A 304 9.02 -4.59 -10.37
N ASP A 305 9.09 -5.14 -11.58
CA ASP A 305 8.98 -4.38 -12.82
C ASP A 305 7.56 -3.80 -12.97
N LYS A 306 6.54 -4.54 -12.55
CA LYS A 306 5.16 -4.04 -12.48
C LYS A 306 5.03 -2.91 -11.46
N LYS A 307 5.62 -3.04 -10.27
CA LYS A 307 5.62 -1.98 -9.25
C LYS A 307 6.28 -0.72 -9.77
N ASN A 308 7.42 -0.85 -10.45
CA ASN A 308 8.08 0.29 -11.09
C ASN A 308 7.17 0.97 -12.13
N ARG A 309 6.53 0.20 -13.01
CA ARG A 309 5.60 0.76 -14.01
C ARG A 309 4.44 1.51 -13.36
N ILE A 310 3.88 0.99 -12.28
CA ILE A 310 2.83 1.67 -11.51
C ILE A 310 3.35 3.00 -10.98
N HIS A 311 4.52 2.98 -10.34
CA HIS A 311 5.15 4.16 -9.78
C HIS A 311 5.43 5.24 -10.84
N CYS A 312 6.08 4.88 -11.95
CA CYS A 312 6.38 5.81 -13.04
C CYS A 312 5.11 6.41 -13.65
N ASN A 313 4.07 5.62 -13.89
CA ASN A 313 2.80 6.14 -14.38
C ASN A 313 2.15 7.09 -13.36
N TYR A 314 2.26 6.81 -12.07
CA TYR A 314 1.78 7.71 -11.02
C TYR A 314 2.53 9.05 -11.00
N LEU A 315 3.87 9.05 -11.16
CA LEU A 315 4.66 10.28 -11.28
C LEU A 315 4.21 11.12 -12.50
N MET A 316 4.10 10.49 -13.68
CA MET A 316 3.63 11.16 -14.89
C MET A 316 2.22 11.74 -14.72
N ALA A 317 1.32 10.99 -14.07
CA ALA A 317 -0.03 11.45 -13.77
C ALA A 317 -0.01 12.73 -12.91
N LEU A 318 0.77 12.73 -11.81
CA LEU A 318 0.92 13.89 -10.92
C LEU A 318 1.51 15.10 -11.66
N GLY A 319 2.56 14.89 -12.46
CA GLY A 319 3.19 15.95 -13.23
C GLY A 319 2.21 16.59 -14.23
N HIS A 320 1.49 15.77 -15.00
CA HIS A 320 0.47 16.27 -15.92
C HIS A 320 -0.72 16.95 -15.22
N LEU A 321 -1.13 16.41 -14.07
CA LEU A 321 -2.16 17.04 -13.23
C LEU A 321 -1.70 18.45 -12.78
N GLY A 322 -0.46 18.57 -12.31
CA GLY A 322 0.12 19.84 -11.91
C GLY A 322 0.23 20.84 -13.05
N LEU A 323 0.50 20.41 -14.27
CA LEU A 323 0.52 21.25 -15.47
C LEU A 323 -0.88 21.59 -16.03
N GLY A 324 -1.96 21.05 -15.43
CA GLY A 324 -3.34 21.24 -15.94
C GLY A 324 -3.70 20.34 -17.12
N ASN A 325 -2.86 19.41 -17.52
CA ASN A 325 -3.08 18.48 -18.64
C ASN A 325 -3.99 17.31 -18.20
N ARG A 326 -5.25 17.59 -17.93
CA ARG A 326 -6.21 16.64 -17.33
C ARG A 326 -6.31 15.32 -18.08
N THR A 327 -6.44 15.35 -19.41
CA THR A 327 -6.55 14.13 -20.24
C THR A 327 -5.34 13.22 -20.10
N LYS A 328 -4.13 13.78 -20.09
CA LYS A 328 -2.91 12.98 -19.89
C LYS A 328 -2.82 12.47 -18.44
N ALA A 329 -3.15 13.30 -17.46
CA ALA A 329 -3.16 12.87 -16.06
C ALA A 329 -4.11 11.69 -15.86
N GLU A 330 -5.35 11.76 -16.38
CA GLU A 330 -6.32 10.67 -16.32
C GLU A 330 -5.81 9.39 -16.98
N HIS A 331 -5.24 9.51 -18.18
CA HIS A 331 -4.65 8.39 -18.90
C HIS A 331 -3.61 7.62 -18.05
N PHE A 332 -2.67 8.33 -17.43
CA PHE A 332 -1.63 7.70 -16.61
C PHE A 332 -2.18 7.18 -15.27
N PHE A 333 -3.17 7.85 -14.67
CA PHE A 333 -3.88 7.30 -13.51
C PHE A 333 -4.63 6.01 -13.86
N ASP A 334 -5.26 5.92 -15.02
CA ASP A 334 -5.94 4.72 -15.47
C ASP A 334 -4.98 3.55 -15.66
N ILE A 335 -3.82 3.80 -16.28
CA ILE A 335 -2.78 2.77 -16.44
C ILE A 335 -2.33 2.25 -15.07
N ALA A 336 -1.99 3.15 -14.14
CA ALA A 336 -1.54 2.76 -12.81
C ALA A 336 -2.64 2.00 -12.04
N ALA A 337 -3.89 2.49 -12.06
CA ALA A 337 -5.03 1.85 -11.39
C ALA A 337 -5.39 0.49 -11.97
N SER A 338 -5.24 0.28 -13.29
CA SER A 338 -5.50 -1.01 -13.93
C SER A 338 -4.49 -2.10 -13.49
N MET A 339 -3.27 -1.70 -13.17
CA MET A 339 -2.24 -2.60 -12.66
C MET A 339 -2.38 -2.85 -11.16
N ASP A 340 -2.73 -1.82 -10.37
CA ASP A 340 -2.95 -1.92 -8.92
C ASP A 340 -4.05 -0.96 -8.46
N ASN A 341 -5.23 -1.50 -8.18
CA ASN A 341 -6.34 -0.71 -7.66
C ASN A 341 -6.14 -0.28 -6.19
N ASN A 342 -5.15 -0.85 -5.50
CA ASN A 342 -4.87 -0.53 -4.09
C ASN A 342 -3.94 0.67 -3.91
N HIS A 343 -3.40 1.23 -5.01
CA HIS A 343 -2.49 2.36 -4.93
C HIS A 343 -3.21 3.63 -4.43
N GLN A 344 -3.09 3.91 -3.12
CA GLN A 344 -3.81 5.02 -2.46
C GLN A 344 -3.50 6.39 -3.07
N GLY A 345 -2.23 6.64 -3.44
CA GLY A 345 -1.85 7.89 -4.10
C GLY A 345 -2.62 8.14 -5.40
N VAL A 346 -2.81 7.10 -6.22
CA VAL A 346 -3.62 7.20 -7.45
C VAL A 346 -5.06 7.56 -7.12
N GLN A 347 -5.67 6.88 -6.14
CA GLN A 347 -7.07 7.12 -5.75
C GLN A 347 -7.29 8.55 -5.24
N ILE A 348 -6.37 9.03 -4.38
CA ILE A 348 -6.45 10.34 -3.76
C ILE A 348 -6.28 11.45 -4.80
N HIS A 349 -5.22 11.38 -5.61
CA HIS A 349 -4.89 12.47 -6.52
C HIS A 349 -5.80 12.50 -7.76
N ARG A 350 -6.36 11.35 -8.16
CA ARG A 350 -7.41 11.33 -9.18
C ARG A 350 -8.66 12.11 -8.74
N LYS A 351 -9.03 12.05 -7.45
CA LYS A 351 -10.15 12.86 -6.91
C LYS A 351 -9.87 14.35 -7.00
N LEU A 352 -8.60 14.80 -6.91
CA LEU A 352 -8.24 16.21 -7.01
C LEU A 352 -8.53 16.81 -8.38
N MET A 353 -8.61 16.03 -9.45
CA MET A 353 -8.98 16.53 -10.78
C MET A 353 -10.34 17.23 -10.79
N ASN A 354 -11.22 16.87 -9.85
CA ASN A 354 -12.58 17.34 -9.80
C ASN A 354 -12.82 18.42 -8.73
N THR A 355 -11.82 18.80 -7.91
CA THR A 355 -12.13 19.60 -6.69
C THR A 355 -11.36 20.90 -6.53
N ILE A 356 -10.07 20.98 -6.66
CA ILE A 356 -9.29 22.14 -6.15
C ILE A 356 -8.36 22.79 -7.20
N LEU A 357 -8.12 22.17 -8.31
CA LEU A 357 -7.21 22.68 -9.35
C LEU A 357 -7.96 23.47 -10.46
N SER A 358 -9.20 23.78 -10.23
CA SER A 358 -10.02 24.65 -11.09
C SER A 358 -9.96 26.09 -10.61
#